data_363552516aa709e712b223d15623970a
#
_entry.id   363552516aa709e712b223d15623970a
#
_cell.length_a   1.000
_cell.length_b   1.000
_cell.length_c   1.000
_cell.angle_alpha   90.00
_cell.angle_beta   90.00
_cell.angle_gamma   90.00
#
_symmetry.space_group_name_H-M   'P 1'
#
loop_
_entity.id
_entity.type
_entity.pdbx_description
1 polymer ?
#
loop_
_entity_poly.entity_id
_entity_poly.type
_entity_poly.pdbx_seq_one_letter_code
_entity_poly.pdbx_strand_id
1 'polypeptide(L)'
;MMNVFIENGVPESPEMVVTLMRKATINVGGYMLSATTIEHCILRLPYHWKLAFSKGANKNHEITARSTFGLELTEPLVTFALSCGTWSSPAVRVYSASQVENELEVAKREYLQAAIGISTSKFAIPKLLSWYLLDFAKDLESLLDWICLQLPSELGKEAINFLEKRKTEPLSQFVQILPYEFTFRYLICT
;
A
#
# COMPACT_ATOMS: atom_id res chain seq x y z
N MET A 1 0.17 4.82 -15.38
CA MET A 1 1.58 4.95 -14.93
C MET A 1 2.58 4.61 -16.03
N MET A 2 2.51 3.45 -16.68
CA MET A 2 3.50 3.01 -17.67
C MET A 2 3.75 4.04 -18.78
N ASN A 3 2.71 4.57 -19.44
CA ASN A 3 2.86 5.59 -20.47
C ASN A 3 3.57 6.86 -19.96
N VAL A 4 3.26 7.28 -18.73
CA VAL A 4 3.91 8.44 -18.11
C VAL A 4 5.38 8.19 -17.83
N PHE A 5 5.79 6.97 -17.49
CA PHE A 5 7.21 6.61 -17.36
C PHE A 5 7.94 6.59 -18.72
N ILE A 6 7.26 6.12 -19.77
CA ILE A 6 7.82 6.16 -21.14
C ILE A 6 8.09 7.60 -21.58
N GLU A 7 7.17 8.52 -21.29
CA GLU A 7 7.25 9.92 -21.71
C GLU A 7 8.19 10.79 -20.86
N ASN A 8 8.27 10.51 -19.54
CA ASN A 8 8.98 11.38 -18.59
C ASN A 8 10.22 10.72 -17.94
N GLY A 9 10.52 9.49 -18.31
CA GLY A 9 11.56 8.70 -17.65
C GLY A 9 11.10 8.01 -16.37
N VAL A 10 11.93 7.09 -15.88
CA VAL A 10 11.73 6.39 -14.62
C VAL A 10 12.02 7.34 -13.46
N PRO A 11 11.16 7.43 -12.45
CA PRO A 11 11.40 8.33 -11.33
C PRO A 11 12.62 7.90 -10.52
N GLU A 12 13.44 8.88 -10.16
CA GLU A 12 14.67 8.70 -9.37
C GLU A 12 14.48 9.09 -7.90
N SER A 13 13.33 9.68 -7.56
CA SER A 13 13.01 10.09 -6.19
C SER A 13 11.53 9.90 -5.84
N PRO A 14 11.17 9.84 -4.54
CA PRO A 14 9.78 9.80 -4.08
C PRO A 14 8.92 10.96 -4.59
N GLU A 15 9.49 12.17 -4.63
CA GLU A 15 8.81 13.38 -5.09
C GLU A 15 8.48 13.29 -6.60
N MET A 16 9.39 12.69 -7.37
CA MET A 16 9.17 12.44 -8.79
C MET A 16 8.05 11.40 -9.00
N VAL A 17 7.97 10.35 -8.17
CA VAL A 17 6.85 9.39 -8.19
C VAL A 17 5.53 10.12 -8.00
N VAL A 18 5.39 10.96 -6.97
CA VAL A 18 4.16 11.73 -6.70
C VAL A 18 3.81 12.64 -7.87
N THR A 19 4.81 13.29 -8.47
CA THR A 19 4.62 14.16 -9.65
C THR A 19 4.09 13.37 -10.84
N LEU A 20 4.67 12.21 -11.11
CA LEU A 20 4.24 11.33 -12.20
C LEU A 20 2.86 10.70 -11.94
N MET A 21 2.52 10.38 -10.70
CA MET A 21 1.17 9.92 -10.32
C MET A 21 0.09 10.98 -10.60
N ARG A 22 0.40 12.27 -10.42
CA ARG A 22 -0.52 13.37 -10.77
C ARG A 22 -0.70 13.51 -12.29
N LYS A 23 0.35 13.26 -13.08
CA LYS A 23 0.30 13.30 -14.55
C LYS A 23 -0.38 12.06 -15.16
N ALA A 24 -0.31 10.92 -14.48
CA ALA A 24 -0.90 9.66 -14.93
C ALA A 24 -2.43 9.73 -14.78
N THR A 25 -3.14 9.98 -15.88
CA THR A 25 -4.59 10.12 -15.89
C THR A 25 -5.27 9.04 -16.73
N ILE A 26 -6.51 8.75 -16.39
CA ILE A 26 -7.41 7.89 -17.14
C ILE A 26 -8.80 8.57 -17.23
N ASN A 27 -9.49 8.41 -18.36
CA ASN A 27 -10.87 8.86 -18.50
C ASN A 27 -11.82 7.73 -18.08
N VAL A 28 -12.68 8.01 -17.10
CA VAL A 28 -13.72 7.09 -16.63
C VAL A 28 -15.04 7.82 -16.68
N GLY A 29 -15.93 7.43 -17.60
CA GLY A 29 -17.27 8.07 -17.72
C GLY A 29 -17.24 9.57 -17.97
N GLY A 30 -16.23 10.11 -18.67
CA GLY A 30 -16.05 11.54 -18.90
C GLY A 30 -15.23 12.29 -17.84
N TYR A 31 -14.86 11.62 -16.74
CA TYR A 31 -14.01 12.20 -15.70
C TYR A 31 -12.54 11.83 -15.91
N MET A 32 -11.67 12.85 -15.97
CA MET A 32 -10.22 12.64 -16.01
C MET A 32 -9.69 12.43 -14.59
N LEU A 33 -9.38 11.19 -14.25
CA LEU A 33 -8.92 10.80 -12.93
C LEU A 33 -7.41 10.56 -12.94
N SER A 34 -6.66 11.23 -12.05
CA SER A 34 -5.24 10.95 -11.86
C SER A 34 -5.02 9.72 -10.99
N ALA A 35 -3.84 9.08 -11.10
CA ALA A 35 -3.49 7.97 -10.19
C ALA A 35 -3.55 8.40 -8.72
N THR A 36 -3.16 9.63 -8.40
CA THR A 36 -3.28 10.21 -7.05
C THR A 36 -4.75 10.32 -6.61
N THR A 37 -5.64 10.79 -7.48
CA THR A 37 -7.08 10.87 -7.18
C THR A 37 -7.67 9.48 -6.94
N ILE A 38 -7.30 8.50 -7.77
CA ILE A 38 -7.77 7.11 -7.61
C ILE A 38 -7.31 6.55 -6.26
N GLU A 39 -6.02 6.66 -5.94
CA GLU A 39 -5.45 6.08 -4.72
C GLU A 39 -6.01 6.73 -3.46
N HIS A 40 -6.05 8.07 -3.40
CA HIS A 40 -6.32 8.78 -2.15
C HIS A 40 -7.76 9.29 -2.00
N CYS A 41 -8.51 9.46 -3.09
CA CYS A 41 -9.88 9.98 -3.02
C CYS A 41 -10.92 8.90 -3.31
N ILE A 42 -10.64 7.94 -4.19
CA ILE A 42 -11.60 6.91 -4.60
C ILE A 42 -11.47 5.66 -3.74
N LEU A 43 -10.26 5.11 -3.65
CA LEU A 43 -10.00 3.83 -3.00
C LEU A 43 -9.77 3.92 -1.48
N ARG A 44 -9.62 5.12 -0.92
CA ARG A 44 -9.39 5.34 0.52
C ARG A 44 -10.39 6.30 1.11
N LEU A 45 -10.68 6.17 2.42
CA LEU A 45 -11.54 7.10 3.14
C LEU A 45 -10.85 8.46 3.39
N PRO A 46 -11.63 9.54 3.64
CA PRO A 46 -11.11 10.92 3.76
C PRO A 46 -10.10 11.19 4.87
N TYR A 47 -9.93 10.31 5.85
CA TYR A 47 -8.92 10.53 6.90
C TYR A 47 -7.48 10.50 6.37
N HIS A 48 -7.21 9.81 5.25
CA HIS A 48 -5.94 9.88 4.53
C HIS A 48 -5.76 11.17 3.70
N TRP A 49 -6.85 11.89 3.42
CA TRP A 49 -6.88 13.09 2.59
C TRP A 49 -6.00 14.23 3.13
N LYS A 50 -5.95 14.42 4.45
CA LYS A 50 -5.17 15.52 5.06
C LYS A 50 -3.67 15.46 4.75
N LEU A 51 -3.14 14.28 4.43
CA LEU A 51 -1.73 14.08 4.10
C LEU A 51 -1.42 14.33 2.61
N ALA A 52 -2.37 14.07 1.70
CA ALA A 52 -2.14 14.09 0.27
C ALA A 52 -2.35 15.46 -0.40
N PHE A 53 -3.19 16.35 0.15
CA PHE A 53 -3.74 17.51 -0.55
C PHE A 53 -3.51 18.87 0.13
N SER A 54 -2.43 19.03 0.88
CA SER A 54 -2.13 20.28 1.58
C SER A 54 -1.80 21.47 0.65
N LYS A 55 -1.55 21.28 -0.65
CA LYS A 55 -1.27 22.38 -1.59
C LYS A 55 -1.78 22.11 -3.01
N GLY A 56 -2.82 22.83 -3.44
CA GLY A 56 -3.02 23.17 -4.86
C GLY A 56 -3.87 22.24 -5.73
N ALA A 57 -4.62 21.29 -5.18
CA ALA A 57 -5.51 20.45 -5.97
C ALA A 57 -6.90 21.12 -6.19
N ASN A 58 -7.53 20.81 -7.31
CA ASN A 58 -8.87 21.31 -7.63
C ASN A 58 -9.92 20.56 -6.77
N LYS A 59 -10.14 21.07 -5.56
CA LYS A 59 -10.99 20.43 -4.54
C LYS A 59 -12.37 20.00 -5.04
N ASN A 60 -12.98 20.80 -5.93
CA ASN A 60 -14.31 20.49 -6.46
C ASN A 60 -14.30 19.21 -7.32
N HIS A 61 -13.29 19.05 -8.19
CA HIS A 61 -13.16 17.85 -9.02
C HIS A 61 -12.94 16.58 -8.18
N GLU A 62 -12.14 16.67 -7.13
CA GLU A 62 -11.87 15.55 -6.23
C GLU A 62 -13.09 15.17 -5.38
N ILE A 63 -13.85 16.17 -4.89
CA ILE A 63 -15.12 15.94 -4.19
C ILE A 63 -16.10 15.23 -5.11
N THR A 64 -16.22 15.67 -6.37
CA THR A 64 -17.11 15.06 -7.36
C THR A 64 -16.65 13.63 -7.68
N ALA A 65 -15.35 13.42 -7.91
CA ALA A 65 -14.80 12.08 -8.16
C ALA A 65 -15.08 11.14 -6.97
N ARG A 66 -14.91 11.63 -5.74
CA ARG A 66 -15.21 10.87 -4.51
C ARG A 66 -16.69 10.52 -4.41
N SER A 67 -17.61 11.48 -4.63
CA SER A 67 -19.04 11.22 -4.53
C SER A 67 -19.58 10.28 -5.60
N THR A 68 -18.90 10.20 -6.76
CA THR A 68 -19.33 9.37 -7.88
C THR A 68 -18.73 7.97 -7.84
N PHE A 69 -17.45 7.84 -7.48
CA PHE A 69 -16.66 6.59 -7.62
C PHE A 69 -16.08 6.08 -6.30
N GLY A 70 -16.15 6.89 -5.22
CA GLY A 70 -15.48 6.53 -3.96
C GLY A 70 -16.10 5.35 -3.27
N LEU A 71 -15.28 4.52 -2.65
CA LEU A 71 -15.74 3.44 -1.80
C LEU A 71 -16.49 3.99 -0.59
N GLU A 72 -17.64 3.41 -0.26
CA GLU A 72 -18.44 3.78 0.92
C GLU A 72 -17.80 3.26 2.21
N LEU A 73 -17.20 2.06 2.13
CA LEU A 73 -16.49 1.40 3.23
C LEU A 73 -15.00 1.32 2.92
N THR A 74 -14.18 1.24 3.97
CA THR A 74 -12.75 0.95 3.83
C THR A 74 -12.54 -0.44 3.26
N GLU A 75 -11.67 -0.52 2.25
CA GLU A 75 -11.11 -1.78 1.76
C GLU A 75 -9.59 -1.76 1.97
N PRO A 76 -9.09 -2.26 3.11
CA PRO A 76 -7.66 -2.23 3.44
C PRO A 76 -6.79 -2.95 2.42
N LEU A 77 -7.35 -3.96 1.75
CA LEU A 77 -6.61 -4.79 0.80
C LEU A 77 -6.19 -4.05 -0.46
N VAL A 78 -6.79 -2.90 -0.78
CA VAL A 78 -6.34 -2.04 -1.90
C VAL A 78 -4.87 -1.61 -1.75
N THR A 79 -4.37 -1.55 -0.51
CA THR A 79 -2.95 -1.25 -0.25
C THR A 79 -2.01 -2.25 -0.91
N PHE A 80 -2.43 -3.51 -1.06
CA PHE A 80 -1.65 -4.57 -1.70
C PHE A 80 -1.89 -4.67 -3.21
N ALA A 81 -2.89 -3.97 -3.72
CA ALA A 81 -3.19 -3.88 -5.16
C ALA A 81 -2.49 -2.70 -5.84
N LEU A 82 -2.17 -1.65 -5.08
CA LEU A 82 -1.59 -0.42 -5.61
C LEU A 82 -0.08 -0.55 -5.75
N SER A 83 0.38 -0.63 -6.99
CA SER A 83 1.81 -0.74 -7.31
C SER A 83 2.32 0.47 -8.08
N CYS A 84 3.41 1.06 -7.63
CA CYS A 84 4.15 2.07 -8.40
C CYS A 84 5.35 1.48 -9.16
N GLY A 85 5.54 0.17 -9.15
CA GLY A 85 6.62 -0.52 -9.87
C GLY A 85 7.98 -0.49 -9.18
N THR A 86 8.06 0.00 -7.94
CA THR A 86 9.30 0.03 -7.16
C THR A 86 9.55 -1.31 -6.45
N TRP A 87 10.78 -1.51 -5.98
CA TRP A 87 11.19 -2.76 -5.32
C TRP A 87 10.33 -3.09 -4.10
N SER A 88 9.98 -2.10 -3.27
CA SER A 88 9.17 -2.29 -2.07
C SER A 88 7.67 -2.19 -2.31
N SER A 89 7.21 -1.87 -3.53
CA SER A 89 5.78 -1.84 -3.83
C SER A 89 5.21 -3.25 -4.00
N PRO A 90 3.90 -3.45 -3.78
CA PRO A 90 3.23 -4.67 -4.19
C PRO A 90 3.45 -5.00 -5.67
N ALA A 91 3.33 -6.27 -6.04
CA ALA A 91 3.48 -6.70 -7.42
C ALA A 91 2.39 -6.07 -8.31
N VAL A 92 2.75 -5.73 -9.55
CA VAL A 92 1.78 -5.30 -10.56
C VAL A 92 0.90 -6.49 -10.93
N ARG A 93 -0.42 -6.31 -10.85
CA ARG A 93 -1.43 -7.33 -11.16
C ARG A 93 -2.55 -6.74 -11.99
N VAL A 94 -3.26 -7.62 -12.69
CA VAL A 94 -4.55 -7.30 -13.33
C VAL A 94 -5.64 -7.90 -12.45
N TYR A 95 -6.65 -7.10 -12.13
CA TYR A 95 -7.79 -7.48 -11.32
C TYR A 95 -9.04 -7.56 -12.18
N SER A 96 -9.86 -8.58 -11.95
CA SER A 96 -11.14 -8.74 -12.63
C SER A 96 -12.30 -8.45 -11.67
N ALA A 97 -13.35 -7.80 -12.16
CA ALA A 97 -14.48 -7.43 -11.31
C ALA A 97 -15.14 -8.63 -10.61
N SER A 98 -15.13 -9.81 -11.26
CA SER A 98 -15.75 -11.03 -10.73
C SER A 98 -14.90 -11.78 -9.69
N GLN A 99 -13.59 -11.47 -9.57
CA GLN A 99 -12.65 -12.17 -8.70
C GLN A 99 -11.86 -11.23 -7.78
N VAL A 100 -12.19 -9.93 -7.77
CA VAL A 100 -11.39 -8.90 -7.12
C VAL A 100 -11.11 -9.20 -5.65
N GLU A 101 -12.10 -9.70 -4.91
CA GLU A 101 -11.94 -10.01 -3.48
C GLU A 101 -10.90 -11.11 -3.26
N ASN A 102 -10.99 -12.20 -4.03
CA ASN A 102 -10.03 -13.29 -3.95
C ASN A 102 -8.64 -12.88 -4.44
N GLU A 103 -8.57 -12.09 -5.51
CA GLU A 103 -7.32 -11.58 -6.07
C GLU A 103 -6.62 -10.61 -5.10
N LEU A 104 -7.37 -9.78 -4.35
CA LEU A 104 -6.86 -8.92 -3.29
C LEU A 104 -6.30 -9.74 -2.10
N GLU A 105 -7.01 -10.79 -1.70
CA GLU A 105 -6.55 -11.71 -0.65
C GLU A 105 -5.24 -12.41 -1.05
N VAL A 106 -5.11 -12.82 -2.30
CA VAL A 106 -3.86 -13.41 -2.84
C VAL A 106 -2.75 -12.36 -2.81
N ALA A 107 -3.01 -11.15 -3.29
CA ALA A 107 -2.03 -10.06 -3.32
C ALA A 107 -1.51 -9.72 -1.91
N LYS A 108 -2.39 -9.61 -0.92
CA LYS A 108 -2.04 -9.41 0.50
C LYS A 108 -1.12 -10.52 0.99
N ARG A 109 -1.55 -11.77 0.84
CA ARG A 109 -0.81 -12.94 1.33
C ARG A 109 0.61 -13.00 0.76
N GLU A 110 0.75 -12.84 -0.56
CA GLU A 110 2.05 -12.88 -1.21
C GLU A 110 2.94 -11.71 -0.80
N TYR A 111 2.37 -10.51 -0.67
CA TYR A 111 3.13 -9.35 -0.19
C TYR A 111 3.64 -9.55 1.24
N LEU A 112 2.78 -9.97 2.17
CA LEU A 112 3.17 -10.18 3.56
C LEU A 112 4.21 -11.30 3.70
N GLN A 113 4.06 -12.41 2.97
CA GLN A 113 5.05 -13.48 2.95
C GLN A 113 6.44 -13.03 2.49
N ALA A 114 6.49 -12.11 1.52
CA ALA A 114 7.74 -11.61 0.97
C ALA A 114 8.37 -10.47 1.79
N ALA A 115 7.55 -9.69 2.50
CA ALA A 115 7.98 -8.44 3.11
C ALA A 115 8.13 -8.48 4.64
N ILE A 116 7.50 -9.46 5.31
CA ILE A 116 7.65 -9.66 6.75
C ILE A 116 8.89 -10.51 7.02
N GLY A 117 9.75 -10.04 7.92
CA GLY A 117 10.94 -10.76 8.35
C GLY A 117 10.91 -11.04 9.85
N ILE A 118 11.13 -12.31 10.23
CA ILE A 118 11.26 -12.72 11.62
C ILE A 118 12.66 -13.32 11.80
N SER A 119 13.41 -12.79 12.75
CA SER A 119 14.71 -13.29 13.16
C SER A 119 14.71 -13.59 14.66
N THR A 120 15.81 -14.09 15.17
CA THR A 120 15.94 -14.37 16.61
C THR A 120 15.78 -13.13 17.50
N SER A 121 16.02 -11.92 16.98
CA SER A 121 16.01 -10.67 17.75
C SER A 121 15.10 -9.58 17.18
N LYS A 122 14.64 -9.68 15.93
CA LYS A 122 13.87 -8.63 15.26
C LYS A 122 12.65 -9.17 14.54
N PHE A 123 11.57 -8.38 14.63
CA PHE A 123 10.38 -8.50 13.81
C PHE A 123 10.37 -7.34 12.82
N ALA A 124 10.65 -7.61 11.57
CA ALA A 124 10.77 -6.60 10.53
C ALA A 124 9.46 -6.45 9.75
N ILE A 125 8.97 -5.22 9.64
CA ILE A 125 7.76 -4.89 8.88
C ILE A 125 8.08 -3.88 7.77
N PRO A 126 7.44 -3.96 6.60
CA PRO A 126 7.68 -3.03 5.52
C PRO A 126 7.13 -1.64 5.85
N LYS A 127 7.81 -0.59 5.40
CA LYS A 127 7.40 0.81 5.57
C LYS A 127 5.99 1.09 5.04
N LEU A 128 5.56 0.37 4.02
CA LEU A 128 4.22 0.47 3.45
C LEU A 128 3.13 0.29 4.52
N LEU A 129 3.23 -0.72 5.38
CA LEU A 129 2.27 -0.94 6.45
C LEU A 129 2.32 0.16 7.52
N SER A 130 3.49 0.75 7.77
CA SER A 130 3.63 1.91 8.66
C SER A 130 2.95 3.16 8.09
N TRP A 131 3.01 3.39 6.78
CA TRP A 131 2.35 4.51 6.12
C TRP A 131 0.83 4.40 6.15
N TYR A 132 0.32 3.20 5.96
CA TYR A 132 -1.12 2.89 5.90
C TYR A 132 -1.61 2.15 7.15
N LEU A 133 -0.96 2.40 8.30
CA LEU A 133 -1.27 1.72 9.56
C LEU A 133 -2.77 1.74 9.87
N LEU A 134 -3.41 2.90 9.71
CA LEU A 134 -4.84 3.09 10.01
C LEU A 134 -5.79 2.31 9.08
N ASP A 135 -5.31 1.77 7.96
CA ASP A 135 -6.10 0.85 7.14
C ASP A 135 -6.26 -0.52 7.84
N PHE A 136 -5.32 -0.89 8.72
CA PHE A 136 -5.24 -2.23 9.32
C PHE A 136 -5.43 -2.24 10.83
N ALA A 137 -4.96 -1.21 11.53
CA ALA A 137 -4.89 -1.18 12.98
C ALA A 137 -4.86 0.25 13.52
N LYS A 138 -5.20 0.39 14.81
CA LYS A 138 -5.17 1.70 15.51
C LYS A 138 -3.74 2.14 15.89
N ASP A 139 -2.85 1.19 16.12
CA ASP A 139 -1.48 1.39 16.59
C ASP A 139 -0.55 0.26 16.11
N LEU A 140 0.74 0.39 16.41
CA LEU A 140 1.75 -0.57 15.98
C LEU A 140 1.56 -1.96 16.62
N GLU A 141 1.14 -2.03 17.87
CA GLU A 141 0.89 -3.29 18.58
C GLU A 141 -0.24 -4.07 17.90
N SER A 142 -1.38 -3.40 17.68
CA SER A 142 -2.52 -3.99 16.96
C SER A 142 -2.17 -4.37 15.53
N LEU A 143 -1.23 -3.65 14.88
CA LEU A 143 -0.74 -4.01 13.54
C LEU A 143 0.05 -5.31 13.56
N LEU A 144 0.89 -5.53 14.57
CA LEU A 144 1.63 -6.79 14.72
C LEU A 144 0.69 -7.97 14.93
N ASP A 145 -0.34 -7.81 15.78
CA ASP A 145 -1.37 -8.83 15.98
C ASP A 145 -2.10 -9.15 14.67
N TRP A 146 -2.50 -8.10 13.93
CA TRP A 146 -3.14 -8.27 12.63
C TRP A 146 -2.23 -9.02 11.64
N ILE A 147 -0.94 -8.65 11.55
CA ILE A 147 0.03 -9.34 10.68
C ILE A 147 0.10 -10.83 11.04
N CYS A 148 0.21 -11.18 12.31
CA CYS A 148 0.27 -12.59 12.75
C CYS A 148 -0.92 -13.42 12.26
N LEU A 149 -2.11 -12.82 12.24
CA LEU A 149 -3.33 -13.48 11.77
C LEU A 149 -3.40 -13.61 10.24
N GLN A 150 -2.67 -12.78 9.50
CA GLN A 150 -2.67 -12.80 8.03
C GLN A 150 -1.57 -13.69 7.42
N LEU A 151 -0.55 -14.03 8.20
CA LEU A 151 0.55 -14.87 7.74
C LEU A 151 0.12 -16.34 7.59
N PRO A 152 0.74 -17.13 6.69
CA PRO A 152 0.53 -18.57 6.60
C PRO A 152 0.81 -19.25 7.95
N SER A 153 0.13 -20.37 8.19
CA SER A 153 0.08 -21.01 9.50
C SER A 153 1.44 -21.19 10.19
N GLU A 154 2.48 -21.60 9.49
CA GLU A 154 3.80 -21.81 10.12
C GLU A 154 4.47 -20.48 10.46
N LEU A 155 4.49 -19.53 9.52
CA LEU A 155 5.08 -18.21 9.75
C LEU A 155 4.26 -17.41 10.77
N GLY A 156 2.94 -17.57 10.77
CA GLY A 156 2.05 -16.97 11.77
C GLY A 156 2.30 -17.49 13.18
N LYS A 157 2.49 -18.80 13.34
CA LYS A 157 2.88 -19.40 14.63
C LYS A 157 4.24 -18.87 15.11
N GLU A 158 5.22 -18.79 14.22
CA GLU A 158 6.53 -18.22 14.53
C GLU A 158 6.42 -16.77 14.99
N ALA A 159 5.61 -15.96 14.28
CA ALA A 159 5.32 -14.58 14.62
C ALA A 159 4.70 -14.43 16.00
N ILE A 160 3.67 -15.21 16.30
CA ILE A 160 2.99 -15.21 17.61
C ILE A 160 3.98 -15.60 18.70
N ASN A 161 4.69 -16.70 18.55
CA ASN A 161 5.70 -17.15 19.53
C ASN A 161 6.80 -16.11 19.77
N PHE A 162 7.19 -15.38 18.73
CA PHE A 162 8.16 -14.30 18.85
C PHE A 162 7.63 -13.15 19.71
N LEU A 163 6.38 -12.71 19.47
CA LEU A 163 5.74 -11.62 20.20
C LEU A 163 5.46 -12.01 21.66
N GLU A 164 4.96 -13.21 21.90
CA GLU A 164 4.68 -13.69 23.25
C GLU A 164 5.92 -13.71 24.15
N LYS A 165 7.07 -14.12 23.61
CA LYS A 165 8.36 -14.11 24.34
C LYS A 165 8.83 -12.70 24.72
N ARG A 166 8.34 -11.66 24.03
CA ARG A 166 8.75 -10.26 24.21
C ARG A 166 7.66 -9.34 24.70
N LYS A 167 6.57 -9.90 25.22
CA LYS A 167 5.38 -9.15 25.67
C LYS A 167 5.69 -8.04 26.69
N THR A 168 6.77 -8.17 27.44
CA THR A 168 7.19 -7.17 28.45
C THR A 168 8.26 -6.19 27.91
N GLU A 169 8.78 -6.42 26.71
CA GLU A 169 9.80 -5.57 26.10
C GLU A 169 9.15 -4.42 25.34
N PRO A 170 9.74 -3.21 25.32
CA PRO A 170 9.26 -2.13 24.45
C PRO A 170 9.38 -2.51 22.97
N LEU A 171 8.35 -2.19 22.18
CA LEU A 171 8.32 -2.50 20.73
C LEU A 171 9.55 -1.98 19.98
N SER A 172 10.07 -0.81 20.39
CA SER A 172 11.27 -0.20 19.79
C SER A 172 12.54 -1.05 19.89
N GLN A 173 12.58 -2.03 20.80
CA GLN A 173 13.75 -2.90 20.96
C GLN A 173 13.77 -4.04 19.94
N PHE A 174 12.63 -4.52 19.49
CA PHE A 174 12.55 -5.68 18.61
C PHE A 174 11.79 -5.45 17.30
N VAL A 175 10.97 -4.41 17.18
CA VAL A 175 10.31 -4.08 15.91
C VAL A 175 11.22 -3.21 15.06
N GLN A 176 11.42 -3.63 13.82
CA GLN A 176 12.18 -2.90 12.81
C GLN A 176 11.29 -2.54 11.63
N ILE A 177 11.18 -1.24 11.33
CA ILE A 177 10.51 -0.78 10.12
C ILE A 177 11.56 -0.76 8.99
N LEU A 178 11.38 -1.63 8.00
CA LEU A 178 12.24 -1.69 6.82
C LEU A 178 12.03 -0.44 5.95
N PRO A 179 13.11 0.21 5.47
CA PRO A 179 13.00 1.36 4.61
C PRO A 179 12.29 0.99 3.30
N TYR A 180 11.61 1.98 2.70
CA TYR A 180 10.99 1.79 1.39
C TYR A 180 12.04 2.00 0.30
N GLU A 181 12.27 0.95 -0.50
CA GLU A 181 13.22 0.98 -1.62
C GLU A 181 12.50 1.45 -2.90
N PHE A 182 12.91 2.59 -3.40
CA PHE A 182 12.30 3.24 -4.58
C PHE A 182 12.91 2.81 -5.92
N THR A 183 13.93 1.96 -5.92
CA THR A 183 14.50 1.41 -7.15
C THR A 183 13.43 0.66 -7.94
N PHE A 184 13.31 0.95 -9.24
CA PHE A 184 12.31 0.33 -10.10
C PHE A 184 12.65 -1.10 -10.45
N ARG A 185 11.63 -1.96 -10.47
CA ARG A 185 11.70 -3.32 -10.98
C ARG A 185 11.13 -3.36 -12.39
N TYR A 186 11.93 -3.83 -13.33
CA TYR A 186 11.45 -4.17 -14.65
C TYR A 186 11.17 -5.67 -14.71
N LEU A 187 9.91 -6.06 -14.83
CA LEU A 187 9.53 -7.41 -15.19
C LEU A 187 9.39 -7.43 -16.72
N ILE A 188 10.48 -7.80 -17.40
CA ILE A 188 10.43 -8.08 -18.83
C ILE A 188 10.02 -9.54 -18.94
N CYS A 189 8.76 -9.81 -19.36
CA CYS A 189 8.38 -11.12 -19.83
C CYS A 189 9.04 -11.32 -21.21
N THR A 190 10.04 -12.16 -21.29
CA THR A 190 10.60 -12.69 -22.54
C THR A 190 9.74 -13.83 -23.05
#